data_53768cd06c0af437f5fe5bd43b987e08
#
_entry.id   53768cd06c0af437f5fe5bd43b987e08
#
_cell.length_a   1.000
_cell.length_b   1.000
_cell.length_c   1.000
_cell.angle_alpha   90.00
_cell.angle_beta   90.00
_cell.angle_gamma   90.00
#
_symmetry.space_group_name_H-M   'P 1'
#
loop_
_entity.id
_entity.type
_entity.pdbx_description
1 polymer ?
#
loop_
_entity_poly.entity_id
_entity_poly.type
_entity_poly.pdbx_seq_one_letter_code
_entity_poly.pdbx_strand_id
1 'polypeptide(L)'
;MRNRRFISFLLVMLLGGAACSRSAKTKKLDIVLVTKALDSEFWQRLKSGAEQAARQNPEVRLAVLAPEREINIDQQVAILEDQILKRVAALAVAPAGVAEIIPVLEKARAAGIPVLIVDTDIPWPHRAGFVGIDNRLGGRMAAEFIVRAIGGRGKVAVIRGVLGVATQEDRLAGFLDVIQKVPGIHFVGAQPANSERALGMTVMENLLTRHPDLRAVFATNDQMALGAMEAIAARNLTGKIVLVGFDAGREAVRAVLDGRMDAVVAQFPERIGERAIQEAIKAARGQPVEKFVDIGTGLVTRENAHEFLR
;
A
#
# COMPACT_ATOMS: atom_id res chain seq x y z
N MET A 1 97.21 31.60 14.71
CA MET A 1 97.09 30.14 14.45
C MET A 1 96.15 29.56 15.49
N ARG A 2 95.00 29.12 15.14
CA ARG A 2 94.18 28.06 15.75
C ARG A 2 92.73 28.29 15.44
N ASN A 3 92.22 27.53 14.44
CA ASN A 3 90.83 27.45 14.05
C ASN A 3 89.95 26.91 15.19
N ARG A 4 88.83 27.55 15.45
CA ARG A 4 87.71 27.01 16.22
C ARG A 4 86.46 27.01 15.32
N ARG A 5 86.12 25.81 14.91
CA ARG A 5 84.88 25.52 14.21
C ARG A 5 83.72 25.49 15.23
N PHE A 6 82.75 26.38 15.06
CA PHE A 6 81.47 26.30 15.75
C PHE A 6 80.56 25.44 14.99
N ILE A 7 80.09 24.34 15.59
CA ILE A 7 79.05 23.45 15.08
C ILE A 7 77.71 23.94 15.66
N SER A 8 76.87 24.53 14.83
CA SER A 8 75.50 24.91 15.23
C SER A 8 74.59 23.68 15.06
N PHE A 9 74.03 23.17 16.17
CA PHE A 9 73.01 22.18 16.22
C PHE A 9 71.66 22.84 15.89
N LEU A 10 71.08 22.51 14.73
CA LEU A 10 69.76 22.94 14.36
C LEU A 10 68.72 21.93 14.93
N LEU A 11 68.02 22.31 15.97
CA LEU A 11 66.96 21.51 16.61
C LEU A 11 65.66 21.67 15.77
N VAL A 12 65.32 20.70 14.93
CA VAL A 12 64.04 20.67 14.19
C VAL A 12 62.97 20.13 15.12
N MET A 13 62.13 21.03 15.66
CA MET A 13 60.86 20.64 16.35
C MET A 13 59.87 20.14 15.31
N LEU A 14 59.62 18.85 15.26
CA LEU A 14 58.48 18.24 14.58
C LEU A 14 57.21 18.46 15.42
N LEU A 15 56.45 19.49 15.09
CA LEU A 15 55.07 19.66 15.55
C LEU A 15 54.19 18.64 14.87
N GLY A 16 53.96 17.48 15.52
CA GLY A 16 52.97 16.50 15.18
C GLY A 16 51.56 17.07 15.33
N GLY A 17 51.01 17.63 14.24
CA GLY A 17 49.60 18.01 14.20
C GLY A 17 48.71 16.79 14.24
N ALA A 18 48.18 16.43 15.40
CA ALA A 18 47.07 15.47 15.51
C ALA A 18 45.87 16.08 14.85
N ALA A 19 45.67 15.75 13.57
CA ALA A 19 44.42 16.02 12.87
C ALA A 19 43.30 15.18 13.52
N CYS A 20 42.58 15.75 14.50
CA CYS A 20 41.31 15.24 14.95
C CYS A 20 40.36 15.24 13.78
N SER A 21 40.30 14.12 13.08
CA SER A 21 39.24 13.84 12.13
C SER A 21 37.94 13.80 12.93
N ARG A 22 37.27 14.95 13.07
CA ARG A 22 35.85 14.99 13.44
C ARG A 22 35.09 14.29 12.33
N SER A 23 34.77 13.01 12.53
CA SER A 23 33.78 12.31 11.73
C SER A 23 32.51 13.17 11.77
N ALA A 24 32.28 13.94 10.72
CA ALA A 24 31.04 14.66 10.54
C ALA A 24 29.92 13.61 10.60
N LYS A 25 29.14 13.58 11.69
CA LYS A 25 27.93 12.78 11.76
C LYS A 25 27.10 13.16 10.53
N THR A 26 27.10 12.34 9.51
CA THR A 26 26.24 12.52 8.33
C THR A 26 24.81 12.66 8.83
N LYS A 27 24.19 13.82 8.55
CA LYS A 27 22.81 14.08 8.94
C LYS A 27 21.93 12.99 8.30
N LYS A 28 21.24 12.23 9.12
CA LYS A 28 20.33 11.17 8.61
C LYS A 28 19.26 11.78 7.74
N LEU A 29 18.86 11.03 6.73
CA LEU A 29 17.71 11.35 5.88
C LEU A 29 16.44 10.98 6.64
N ASP A 30 15.64 11.96 7.01
CA ASP A 30 14.32 11.76 7.61
C ASP A 30 13.32 11.47 6.49
N ILE A 31 12.94 10.21 6.34
CA ILE A 31 11.93 9.75 5.39
C ILE A 31 10.67 9.39 6.17
N VAL A 32 9.53 9.86 5.70
CA VAL A 32 8.26 9.54 6.33
C VAL A 32 7.34 8.84 5.34
N LEU A 33 6.86 7.67 5.73
CA LEU A 33 5.79 6.94 5.06
C LEU A 33 4.48 7.26 5.77
N VAL A 34 3.52 7.82 5.03
CA VAL A 34 2.17 8.09 5.53
C VAL A 34 1.20 7.16 4.81
N THR A 35 0.64 6.20 5.55
CA THR A 35 -0.35 5.24 5.05
C THR A 35 -1.78 5.71 5.32
N LYS A 36 -2.80 4.97 4.80
CA LYS A 36 -4.22 5.30 5.06
C LYS A 36 -4.69 4.84 6.44
N ALA A 37 -4.08 3.79 6.98
CA ALA A 37 -4.33 3.24 8.32
C ALA A 37 -3.17 2.32 8.73
N LEU A 38 -3.23 1.74 9.94
CA LEU A 38 -2.35 0.66 10.38
C LEU A 38 -3.15 -0.47 11.09
N ASP A 39 -4.43 -0.56 10.84
CA ASP A 39 -5.39 -1.46 11.50
C ASP A 39 -5.56 -2.82 10.82
N SER A 40 -5.08 -2.96 9.57
CA SER A 40 -5.17 -4.20 8.80
C SER A 40 -3.82 -4.88 8.57
N GLU A 41 -3.83 -6.19 8.27
CA GLU A 41 -2.63 -6.95 7.93
C GLU A 41 -1.90 -6.36 6.73
N PHE A 42 -2.62 -5.86 5.71
CA PHE A 42 -2.04 -5.22 4.53
C PHE A 42 -1.10 -4.07 4.91
N TRP A 43 -1.58 -3.12 5.73
CA TRP A 43 -0.78 -1.97 6.15
C TRP A 43 0.37 -2.35 7.06
N GLN A 44 0.20 -3.35 7.94
CA GLN A 44 1.27 -3.85 8.80
C GLN A 44 2.39 -4.51 7.99
N ARG A 45 2.05 -5.28 6.96
CA ARG A 45 3.01 -5.92 6.06
C ARG A 45 3.74 -4.87 5.20
N LEU A 46 3.04 -3.85 4.68
CA LEU A 46 3.66 -2.75 3.95
C LEU A 46 4.65 -1.98 4.83
N LYS A 47 4.26 -1.68 6.08
CA LYS A 47 5.15 -1.09 7.09
C LYS A 47 6.38 -1.97 7.31
N SER A 48 6.21 -3.28 7.47
CA SER A 48 7.33 -4.21 7.69
C SER A 48 8.35 -4.16 6.55
N GLY A 49 7.90 -4.15 5.29
CA GLY A 49 8.78 -4.00 4.13
C GLY A 49 9.51 -2.67 4.10
N ALA A 50 8.82 -1.58 4.42
CA ALA A 50 9.41 -0.25 4.53
C ALA A 50 10.50 -0.19 5.61
N GLU A 51 10.22 -0.75 6.79
CA GLU A 51 11.19 -0.84 7.89
C GLU A 51 12.41 -1.70 7.53
N GLN A 52 12.20 -2.78 6.78
CA GLN A 52 13.29 -3.62 6.29
C GLN A 52 14.23 -2.83 5.36
N ALA A 53 13.67 -2.09 4.40
CA ALA A 53 14.46 -1.23 3.51
C ALA A 53 15.22 -0.15 4.29
N ALA A 54 14.61 0.46 5.31
CA ALA A 54 15.27 1.44 6.16
C ALA A 54 16.42 0.84 6.97
N ARG A 55 16.27 -0.39 7.51
CA ARG A 55 17.37 -1.10 8.21
C ARG A 55 18.58 -1.37 7.33
N GLN A 56 18.37 -1.59 6.03
CA GLN A 56 19.46 -1.78 5.06
C GLN A 56 20.18 -0.48 4.68
N ASN A 57 19.64 0.68 5.09
CA ASN A 57 20.18 2.00 4.80
C ASN A 57 20.40 2.79 6.10
N PRO A 58 21.59 2.65 6.76
CA PRO A 58 21.84 3.22 8.09
C PRO A 58 21.77 4.76 8.17
N GLU A 59 21.88 5.43 7.02
CA GLU A 59 21.73 6.88 6.89
C GLU A 59 20.25 7.33 6.91
N VAL A 60 19.29 6.42 6.86
CA VAL A 60 17.87 6.71 6.88
C VAL A 60 17.33 6.64 8.31
N ARG A 61 16.46 7.58 8.64
CA ARG A 61 15.56 7.51 9.78
C ARG A 61 14.13 7.48 9.22
N LEU A 62 13.50 6.33 9.29
CA LEU A 62 12.13 6.13 8.82
C LEU A 62 11.15 6.37 9.98
N ALA A 63 10.10 7.15 9.71
CA ALA A 63 8.86 7.16 10.48
C ALA A 63 7.71 6.63 9.61
N VAL A 64 6.87 5.77 10.19
CA VAL A 64 5.63 5.31 9.54
C VAL A 64 4.46 5.85 10.36
N LEU A 65 3.64 6.67 9.73
CA LEU A 65 2.53 7.38 10.35
C LEU A 65 1.23 7.07 9.59
N ALA A 66 0.12 7.11 10.29
CA ALA A 66 -1.20 6.90 9.71
C ALA A 66 -2.29 7.58 10.53
N PRO A 67 -3.43 7.93 9.92
CA PRO A 67 -4.66 8.18 10.66
C PRO A 67 -5.18 6.91 11.34
N GLU A 68 -6.14 7.07 12.22
CA GLU A 68 -6.75 5.96 12.95
C GLU A 68 -7.48 4.97 12.02
N ARG A 69 -8.20 5.49 11.01
CA ARG A 69 -8.91 4.72 9.98
C ARG A 69 -8.81 5.37 8.61
N GLU A 70 -9.02 4.61 7.54
CA GLU A 70 -8.92 5.10 6.16
C GLU A 70 -9.88 6.27 5.85
N ILE A 71 -11.01 6.36 6.55
CA ILE A 71 -11.98 7.45 6.37
C ILE A 71 -11.56 8.77 7.05
N ASN A 72 -10.53 8.76 7.90
CA ASN A 72 -10.07 9.95 8.63
C ASN A 72 -9.10 10.78 7.79
N ILE A 73 -9.53 11.29 6.64
CA ILE A 73 -8.69 12.02 5.68
C ILE A 73 -8.08 13.27 6.31
N ASP A 74 -8.85 14.00 7.14
CA ASP A 74 -8.36 15.20 7.84
C ASP A 74 -7.16 14.90 8.75
N GLN A 75 -7.15 13.73 9.40
CA GLN A 75 -5.99 13.29 10.19
C GLN A 75 -4.77 13.04 9.30
N GLN A 76 -4.96 12.47 8.10
CA GLN A 76 -3.85 12.29 7.16
C GLN A 76 -3.29 13.64 6.69
N VAL A 77 -4.17 14.61 6.39
CA VAL A 77 -3.76 15.98 6.05
C VAL A 77 -2.93 16.60 7.17
N ALA A 78 -3.39 16.53 8.42
CA ALA A 78 -2.68 17.10 9.58
C ALA A 78 -1.31 16.44 9.79
N ILE A 79 -1.21 15.11 9.61
CA ILE A 79 0.06 14.37 9.67
C ILE A 79 1.01 14.89 8.59
N LEU A 80 0.56 15.04 7.35
CA LEU A 80 1.39 15.53 6.25
C LEU A 80 1.87 16.96 6.49
N GLU A 81 1.00 17.85 6.95
CA GLU A 81 1.36 19.25 7.29
C GLU A 81 2.43 19.31 8.37
N ASP A 82 2.31 18.50 9.44
CA ASP A 82 3.32 18.41 10.49
C ASP A 82 4.69 17.96 9.95
N GLN A 83 4.71 16.97 9.04
CA GLN A 83 5.96 16.50 8.44
C GLN A 83 6.59 17.54 7.49
N ILE A 84 5.76 18.32 6.78
CA ILE A 84 6.23 19.43 5.95
C ILE A 84 6.89 20.51 6.81
N LEU A 85 6.28 20.86 7.94
CA LEU A 85 6.86 21.82 8.92
C LEU A 85 8.19 21.32 9.49
N LYS A 86 8.34 20.02 9.73
CA LYS A 86 9.59 19.38 10.18
C LYS A 86 10.67 19.32 9.09
N ARG A 87 10.35 19.68 7.85
CA ARG A 87 11.26 19.65 6.69
C ARG A 87 11.94 18.30 6.53
N VAL A 88 11.14 17.23 6.47
CA VAL A 88 11.64 15.88 6.22
C VAL A 88 12.31 15.79 4.84
N ALA A 89 13.21 14.82 4.65
CA ALA A 89 13.98 14.68 3.42
C ALA A 89 13.15 14.16 2.24
N ALA A 90 12.13 13.33 2.51
CA ALA A 90 11.15 12.88 1.51
C ALA A 90 9.88 12.39 2.21
N LEU A 91 8.76 12.46 1.50
CA LEU A 91 7.48 11.86 1.85
C LEU A 91 7.17 10.70 0.92
N ALA A 92 6.75 9.56 1.47
CA ALA A 92 6.09 8.48 0.77
C ALA A 92 4.64 8.43 1.26
N VAL A 93 3.66 8.61 0.36
CA VAL A 93 2.28 8.84 0.76
C VAL A 93 1.35 7.87 0.05
N ALA A 94 0.54 7.14 0.82
CA ALA A 94 -0.62 6.40 0.32
C ALA A 94 -1.88 7.26 0.53
N PRO A 95 -2.36 7.99 -0.49
CA PRO A 95 -3.43 8.96 -0.30
C PRO A 95 -4.77 8.34 0.09
N ALA A 96 -5.41 8.85 1.13
CA ALA A 96 -6.76 8.44 1.56
C ALA A 96 -7.88 9.18 0.81
N GLY A 97 -7.55 10.24 0.08
CA GLY A 97 -8.47 11.02 -0.75
C GLY A 97 -7.71 11.77 -1.83
N VAL A 98 -8.40 12.30 -2.82
CA VAL A 98 -7.80 13.06 -3.93
C VAL A 98 -7.90 14.57 -3.66
N ALA A 99 -9.11 15.06 -3.42
CA ALA A 99 -9.39 16.49 -3.29
C ALA A 99 -8.69 17.12 -2.07
N GLU A 100 -8.63 16.39 -0.98
CA GLU A 100 -8.05 16.85 0.29
C GLU A 100 -6.54 16.73 0.32
N ILE A 101 -5.98 15.71 -0.35
CA ILE A 101 -4.54 15.39 -0.27
C ILE A 101 -3.73 16.23 -1.25
N ILE A 102 -4.20 16.47 -2.49
CA ILE A 102 -3.45 17.25 -3.47
C ILE A 102 -3.02 18.63 -2.94
N PRO A 103 -3.87 19.43 -2.26
CA PRO A 103 -3.46 20.74 -1.72
C PRO A 103 -2.30 20.67 -0.73
N VAL A 104 -2.24 19.63 0.11
CA VAL A 104 -1.12 19.49 1.07
C VAL A 104 0.15 18.98 0.37
N LEU A 105 0.03 18.16 -0.68
CA LEU A 105 1.19 17.77 -1.49
C LEU A 105 1.80 18.96 -2.25
N GLU A 106 0.98 19.93 -2.67
CA GLU A 106 1.49 21.20 -3.24
C GLU A 106 2.28 22.02 -2.21
N LYS A 107 1.88 22.00 -0.92
CA LYS A 107 2.70 22.60 0.16
C LYS A 107 4.05 21.89 0.31
N ALA A 108 4.06 20.55 0.23
CA ALA A 108 5.31 19.78 0.27
C ALA A 108 6.23 20.15 -0.90
N ARG A 109 5.66 20.22 -2.12
CA ARG A 109 6.40 20.65 -3.33
C ARG A 109 6.97 22.06 -3.17
N ALA A 110 6.18 23.01 -2.69
CA ALA A 110 6.62 24.38 -2.46
C ALA A 110 7.74 24.47 -1.40
N ALA A 111 7.76 23.54 -0.43
CA ALA A 111 8.83 23.40 0.56
C ALA A 111 10.07 22.65 0.02
N GLY A 112 10.07 22.21 -1.23
CA GLY A 112 11.16 21.46 -1.86
C GLY A 112 11.27 20.01 -1.39
N ILE A 113 10.22 19.44 -0.79
CA ILE A 113 10.18 18.06 -0.28
C ILE A 113 9.68 17.15 -1.41
N PRO A 114 10.48 16.20 -1.90
CA PRO A 114 10.02 15.22 -2.90
C PRO A 114 8.96 14.29 -2.29
N VAL A 115 7.93 14.01 -3.08
CA VAL A 115 6.81 13.13 -2.68
C VAL A 115 6.71 11.96 -3.63
N LEU A 116 6.81 10.75 -3.08
CA LEU A 116 6.51 9.49 -3.74
C LEU A 116 5.07 9.09 -3.41
N ILE A 117 4.30 8.68 -4.40
CA ILE A 117 2.97 8.13 -4.18
C ILE A 117 3.08 6.61 -4.05
N VAL A 118 2.34 6.03 -3.11
CA VAL A 118 2.41 4.61 -2.75
C VAL A 118 1.02 4.00 -2.73
N ASP A 119 0.87 2.76 -3.18
CA ASP A 119 -0.38 1.99 -3.17
C ASP A 119 -1.52 2.60 -3.99
N THR A 120 -1.88 3.84 -3.73
CA THR A 120 -3.03 4.52 -4.33
C THR A 120 -2.56 5.69 -5.19
N ASP A 121 -2.64 5.56 -6.51
CA ASP A 121 -2.27 6.65 -7.42
C ASP A 121 -3.33 7.77 -7.41
N ILE A 122 -2.87 8.99 -7.64
CA ILE A 122 -3.72 10.19 -7.74
C ILE A 122 -3.25 11.06 -8.91
N PRO A 123 -4.14 11.85 -9.53
CA PRO A 123 -3.81 12.68 -10.69
C PRO A 123 -3.02 13.94 -10.29
N TRP A 124 -1.86 13.73 -9.68
CA TRP A 124 -0.93 14.78 -9.28
C TRP A 124 0.39 14.66 -10.07
N PRO A 125 0.65 15.56 -11.03
CA PRO A 125 1.76 15.41 -11.97
C PRO A 125 3.14 15.65 -11.36
N HIS A 126 3.21 16.25 -10.16
CA HIS A 126 4.46 16.61 -9.49
C HIS A 126 5.04 15.53 -8.59
N ARG A 127 4.41 14.35 -8.55
CA ARG A 127 4.97 13.21 -7.81
C ARG A 127 6.32 12.78 -8.37
N ALA A 128 7.25 12.41 -7.50
CA ALA A 128 8.53 11.85 -7.92
C ALA A 128 8.34 10.54 -8.70
N GLY A 129 7.44 9.68 -8.24
CA GLY A 129 7.03 8.42 -8.86
C GLY A 129 5.83 7.82 -8.13
N PHE A 130 5.38 6.66 -8.63
CA PHE A 130 4.33 5.84 -8.01
C PHE A 130 4.83 4.40 -7.83
N VAL A 131 4.58 3.83 -6.65
CA VAL A 131 4.86 2.41 -6.33
C VAL A 131 3.55 1.73 -5.95
N GLY A 132 3.12 0.75 -6.71
CA GLY A 132 1.84 0.06 -6.48
C GLY A 132 1.60 -1.07 -7.48
N ILE A 133 0.34 -1.33 -7.77
CA ILE A 133 -0.11 -2.35 -8.74
C ILE A 133 -1.12 -1.75 -9.72
N ASP A 134 -1.41 -2.47 -10.82
CA ASP A 134 -2.59 -2.20 -11.64
C ASP A 134 -3.86 -2.75 -10.95
N ASN A 135 -4.55 -1.87 -10.21
CA ASN A 135 -5.78 -2.21 -9.50
C ASN A 135 -6.93 -2.59 -10.44
N ARG A 136 -6.97 -2.02 -11.65
CA ARG A 136 -7.98 -2.34 -12.66
C ARG A 136 -7.78 -3.75 -13.20
N LEU A 137 -6.52 -4.17 -13.41
CA LEU A 137 -6.20 -5.57 -13.74
C LEU A 137 -6.67 -6.51 -12.64
N GLY A 138 -6.41 -6.19 -11.36
CA GLY A 138 -6.88 -6.99 -10.23
C GLY A 138 -8.40 -7.15 -10.21
N GLY A 139 -9.14 -6.07 -10.47
CA GLY A 139 -10.59 -6.11 -10.60
C GLY A 139 -11.06 -7.02 -11.75
N ARG A 140 -10.40 -6.97 -12.91
CA ARG A 140 -10.67 -7.90 -14.03
C ARG A 140 -10.43 -9.35 -13.64
N MET A 141 -9.31 -9.65 -12.96
CA MET A 141 -9.00 -11.02 -12.50
C MET A 141 -10.09 -11.59 -11.58
N ALA A 142 -10.59 -10.78 -10.64
CA ALA A 142 -11.71 -11.17 -9.77
C ALA A 142 -12.98 -11.48 -10.56
N ALA A 143 -13.31 -10.61 -11.50
CA ALA A 143 -14.50 -10.78 -12.34
C ALA A 143 -14.41 -12.02 -13.25
N GLU A 144 -13.27 -12.25 -13.90
CA GLU A 144 -13.03 -13.42 -14.75
C GLU A 144 -13.12 -14.72 -13.96
N PHE A 145 -12.61 -14.74 -12.73
CA PHE A 145 -12.77 -15.88 -11.84
C PHE A 145 -14.26 -16.12 -11.52
N ILE A 146 -14.99 -15.09 -11.11
CA ILE A 146 -16.42 -15.19 -10.79
C ILE A 146 -17.21 -15.69 -12.01
N VAL A 147 -16.99 -15.11 -13.20
CA VAL A 147 -17.67 -15.52 -14.42
C VAL A 147 -17.51 -17.02 -14.68
N ARG A 148 -16.29 -17.53 -14.57
CA ARG A 148 -16.01 -18.97 -14.74
C ARG A 148 -16.68 -19.80 -13.64
N ALA A 149 -16.57 -19.40 -12.39
CA ALA A 149 -17.07 -20.16 -11.25
C ALA A 149 -18.59 -20.31 -11.23
N ILE A 150 -19.35 -19.28 -11.70
CA ILE A 150 -20.81 -19.34 -11.75
C ILE A 150 -21.38 -19.74 -13.12
N GLY A 151 -20.51 -20.12 -14.09
CA GLY A 151 -20.92 -20.52 -15.44
C GLY A 151 -21.55 -19.39 -16.27
N GLY A 152 -21.10 -18.15 -16.05
CA GLY A 152 -21.50 -16.97 -16.82
C GLY A 152 -22.96 -16.52 -16.60
N ARG A 153 -23.61 -16.93 -15.49
CA ARG A 153 -25.02 -16.58 -15.22
C ARG A 153 -25.32 -16.44 -13.74
N GLY A 154 -26.17 -15.46 -13.39
CA GLY A 154 -26.63 -15.22 -12.03
C GLY A 154 -26.40 -13.79 -11.55
N LYS A 155 -26.90 -13.49 -10.34
CA LYS A 155 -26.71 -12.17 -9.70
C LYS A 155 -25.35 -12.07 -9.05
N VAL A 156 -24.68 -10.95 -9.27
CA VAL A 156 -23.40 -10.63 -8.65
C VAL A 156 -23.41 -9.23 -8.03
N ALA A 157 -22.74 -9.09 -6.88
CA ALA A 157 -22.60 -7.83 -6.16
C ALA A 157 -21.13 -7.49 -5.91
N VAL A 158 -20.87 -6.24 -5.58
CA VAL A 158 -19.57 -5.79 -5.07
C VAL A 158 -19.73 -5.15 -3.70
N ILE A 159 -18.86 -5.52 -2.77
CA ILE A 159 -18.67 -4.81 -1.48
C ILE A 159 -17.39 -4.00 -1.66
N ARG A 160 -17.49 -2.66 -1.60
CA ARG A 160 -16.39 -1.75 -1.92
C ARG A 160 -15.93 -0.97 -0.70
N GLY A 161 -14.69 -0.53 -0.71
CA GLY A 161 -14.10 0.28 0.34
C GLY A 161 -14.61 1.72 0.36
N VAL A 162 -13.78 2.63 0.84
CA VAL A 162 -14.10 4.05 0.95
C VAL A 162 -14.34 4.65 -0.43
N LEU A 163 -15.44 5.39 -0.57
CA LEU A 163 -15.82 6.05 -1.83
C LEU A 163 -14.81 7.11 -2.24
N GLY A 164 -14.51 7.18 -3.55
CA GLY A 164 -13.57 8.17 -4.10
C GLY A 164 -12.09 7.80 -3.93
N VAL A 165 -11.76 6.70 -3.24
CA VAL A 165 -10.38 6.19 -3.19
C VAL A 165 -10.06 5.47 -4.49
N ALA A 166 -9.02 5.93 -5.19
CA ALA A 166 -8.70 5.48 -6.56
C ALA A 166 -8.55 3.96 -6.68
N THR A 167 -7.88 3.28 -5.73
CA THR A 167 -7.75 1.82 -5.76
C THR A 167 -9.10 1.11 -5.74
N GLN A 168 -10.08 1.63 -4.98
CA GLN A 168 -11.42 1.05 -4.87
C GLN A 168 -12.23 1.27 -6.15
N GLU A 169 -12.11 2.47 -6.74
CA GLU A 169 -12.75 2.79 -8.01
C GLU A 169 -12.19 1.95 -9.16
N ASP A 170 -10.85 1.80 -9.23
CA ASP A 170 -10.18 1.01 -10.27
C ASP A 170 -10.51 -0.48 -10.18
N ARG A 171 -10.55 -1.06 -8.96
CA ARG A 171 -10.96 -2.47 -8.76
C ARG A 171 -12.40 -2.68 -9.22
N LEU A 172 -13.32 -1.78 -8.87
CA LEU A 172 -14.70 -1.82 -9.34
C LEU A 172 -14.80 -1.64 -10.85
N ALA A 173 -14.09 -0.67 -11.43
CA ALA A 173 -14.09 -0.42 -12.86
C ALA A 173 -13.56 -1.64 -13.63
N GLY A 174 -12.44 -2.23 -13.19
CA GLY A 174 -11.91 -3.47 -13.77
C GLY A 174 -12.88 -4.63 -13.68
N PHE A 175 -13.58 -4.79 -12.57
CA PHE A 175 -14.63 -5.79 -12.41
C PHE A 175 -15.76 -5.59 -13.43
N LEU A 176 -16.25 -4.36 -13.58
CA LEU A 176 -17.33 -4.03 -14.50
C LEU A 176 -16.92 -4.17 -15.97
N ASP A 177 -15.64 -3.93 -16.33
CA ASP A 177 -15.11 -4.14 -17.68
C ASP A 177 -15.37 -5.57 -18.21
N VAL A 178 -15.44 -6.54 -17.31
CA VAL A 178 -15.67 -7.95 -17.63
C VAL A 178 -17.15 -8.30 -17.50
N ILE A 179 -17.77 -8.01 -16.36
CA ILE A 179 -19.13 -8.41 -16.02
C ILE A 179 -20.16 -7.88 -17.02
N GLN A 180 -20.03 -6.65 -17.47
CA GLN A 180 -20.95 -6.01 -18.41
C GLN A 180 -20.95 -6.66 -19.81
N LYS A 181 -19.92 -7.45 -20.14
CA LYS A 181 -19.82 -8.18 -21.42
C LYS A 181 -20.45 -9.58 -21.37
N VAL A 182 -20.95 -10.02 -20.22
CA VAL A 182 -21.51 -11.35 -20.03
C VAL A 182 -23.04 -11.25 -19.84
N PRO A 183 -23.85 -11.49 -20.90
CA PRO A 183 -25.29 -11.21 -20.84
C PRO A 183 -26.07 -11.97 -19.77
N GLY A 184 -25.57 -13.14 -19.35
CA GLY A 184 -26.20 -13.95 -18.28
C GLY A 184 -25.97 -13.47 -16.86
N ILE A 185 -25.12 -12.47 -16.67
CA ILE A 185 -24.81 -11.93 -15.35
C ILE A 185 -25.60 -10.65 -15.09
N HIS A 186 -26.25 -10.61 -13.94
CA HIS A 186 -26.98 -9.43 -13.46
C HIS A 186 -26.22 -8.78 -12.30
N PHE A 187 -25.58 -7.65 -12.59
CA PHE A 187 -24.93 -6.84 -11.56
C PHE A 187 -25.97 -6.10 -10.71
N VAL A 188 -26.06 -6.44 -9.42
CA VAL A 188 -27.08 -5.87 -8.51
C VAL A 188 -26.58 -4.64 -7.73
N GLY A 189 -25.32 -4.23 -7.97
CA GLY A 189 -24.75 -3.00 -7.45
C GLY A 189 -23.51 -3.18 -6.59
N ALA A 190 -22.88 -2.05 -6.29
CA ALA A 190 -21.72 -1.94 -5.39
C ALA A 190 -22.12 -1.19 -4.13
N GLN A 191 -21.90 -1.80 -2.95
CA GLN A 191 -22.27 -1.24 -1.66
C GLN A 191 -21.00 -0.89 -0.86
N PRO A 192 -20.88 0.34 -0.32
CA PRO A 192 -19.72 0.74 0.48
C PRO A 192 -19.73 0.08 1.86
N ALA A 193 -18.57 -0.39 2.30
CA ALA A 193 -18.32 -0.91 3.64
C ALA A 193 -16.99 -0.35 4.23
N ASN A 194 -16.52 0.79 3.74
CA ASN A 194 -15.44 1.62 4.25
C ASN A 194 -14.14 0.88 4.60
N SER A 195 -13.85 -0.23 3.89
CA SER A 195 -12.71 -1.11 4.14
C SER A 195 -12.76 -1.84 5.49
N GLU A 196 -13.90 -1.87 6.18
CA GLU A 196 -14.09 -2.42 7.51
C GLU A 196 -14.78 -3.79 7.50
N ARG A 197 -14.29 -4.75 8.35
CA ARG A 197 -14.81 -6.11 8.45
C ARG A 197 -16.27 -6.14 8.92
N ALA A 198 -16.60 -5.39 9.99
CA ALA A 198 -17.96 -5.35 10.53
C ALA A 198 -18.97 -4.79 9.53
N LEU A 199 -18.59 -3.74 8.80
CA LEU A 199 -19.44 -3.18 7.75
C LEU A 199 -19.56 -4.12 6.54
N GLY A 200 -18.49 -4.85 6.19
CA GLY A 200 -18.50 -5.90 5.18
C GLY A 200 -19.51 -7.00 5.50
N MET A 201 -19.56 -7.45 6.77
CA MET A 201 -20.55 -8.40 7.27
C MET A 201 -21.98 -7.83 7.14
N THR A 202 -22.23 -6.63 7.65
CA THR A 202 -23.55 -5.98 7.59
C THR A 202 -24.04 -5.80 6.15
N VAL A 203 -23.17 -5.35 5.25
CA VAL A 203 -23.51 -5.18 3.82
C VAL A 203 -23.87 -6.53 3.20
N MET A 204 -23.11 -7.60 3.50
CA MET A 204 -23.39 -8.94 2.99
C MET A 204 -24.73 -9.48 3.51
N GLU A 205 -25.05 -9.30 4.77
CA GLU A 205 -26.36 -9.68 5.33
C GLU A 205 -27.53 -8.98 4.62
N ASN A 206 -27.38 -7.70 4.31
CA ASN A 206 -28.34 -6.92 3.54
C ASN A 206 -28.46 -7.42 2.09
N LEU A 207 -27.34 -7.74 1.44
CA LEU A 207 -27.34 -8.32 0.09
C LEU A 207 -28.05 -9.67 0.06
N LEU A 208 -27.78 -10.56 1.01
CA LEU A 208 -28.44 -11.87 1.11
C LEU A 208 -29.94 -11.76 1.38
N THR A 209 -30.36 -10.76 2.13
CA THR A 209 -31.78 -10.51 2.41
C THR A 209 -32.52 -9.98 1.17
N ARG A 210 -31.88 -9.04 0.45
CA ARG A 210 -32.47 -8.40 -0.74
C ARG A 210 -32.39 -9.28 -1.98
N HIS A 211 -31.38 -10.12 -2.08
CA HIS A 211 -31.10 -10.99 -3.23
C HIS A 211 -30.83 -12.42 -2.77
N PRO A 212 -31.87 -13.18 -2.36
CA PRO A 212 -31.70 -14.57 -1.89
C PRO A 212 -31.16 -15.52 -2.96
N ASP A 213 -31.21 -15.12 -4.23
CA ASP A 213 -30.66 -15.80 -5.40
C ASP A 213 -29.26 -15.27 -5.83
N LEU A 214 -28.56 -14.53 -4.95
CA LEU A 214 -27.20 -14.05 -5.19
C LEU A 214 -26.25 -15.22 -5.41
N ARG A 215 -25.42 -15.15 -6.46
CA ARG A 215 -24.50 -16.22 -6.84
C ARG A 215 -23.05 -15.91 -6.52
N ALA A 216 -22.65 -14.64 -6.56
CA ALA A 216 -21.28 -14.28 -6.27
C ALA A 216 -21.16 -12.86 -5.70
N VAL A 217 -20.08 -12.66 -4.93
CA VAL A 217 -19.69 -11.35 -4.38
C VAL A 217 -18.19 -11.16 -4.58
N PHE A 218 -17.83 -9.97 -5.05
CA PHE A 218 -16.46 -9.46 -4.99
C PHE A 218 -16.36 -8.41 -3.88
N ALA A 219 -15.51 -8.65 -2.89
CA ALA A 219 -15.15 -7.66 -1.88
C ALA A 219 -13.79 -7.06 -2.24
N THR A 220 -13.73 -5.73 -2.37
CA THR A 220 -12.55 -5.05 -2.91
C THR A 220 -11.38 -4.94 -1.94
N ASN A 221 -11.47 -5.52 -0.75
CA ASN A 221 -10.35 -5.83 0.16
C ASN A 221 -10.67 -7.02 1.07
N ASP A 222 -9.64 -7.55 1.76
CA ASP A 222 -9.75 -8.72 2.62
C ASP A 222 -10.63 -8.49 3.84
N GLN A 223 -10.58 -7.31 4.46
CA GLN A 223 -11.37 -7.06 5.68
C GLN A 223 -12.87 -7.20 5.38
N MET A 224 -13.32 -6.60 4.29
CA MET A 224 -14.72 -6.72 3.87
C MET A 224 -15.05 -8.15 3.40
N ALA A 225 -14.11 -8.84 2.72
CA ALA A 225 -14.30 -10.22 2.31
C ALA A 225 -14.46 -11.17 3.50
N LEU A 226 -13.65 -11.01 4.54
CA LEU A 226 -13.73 -11.79 5.77
C LEU A 226 -15.07 -11.54 6.50
N GLY A 227 -15.52 -10.29 6.56
CA GLY A 227 -16.86 -9.98 7.09
C GLY A 227 -17.98 -10.60 6.27
N ALA A 228 -17.90 -10.52 4.93
CA ALA A 228 -18.86 -11.17 4.05
C ALA A 228 -18.88 -12.69 4.21
N MET A 229 -17.71 -13.31 4.38
CA MET A 229 -17.56 -14.75 4.65
C MET A 229 -18.30 -15.17 5.91
N GLU A 230 -18.23 -14.37 6.98
CA GLU A 230 -18.92 -14.62 8.24
C GLU A 230 -20.45 -14.58 8.04
N ALA A 231 -20.98 -13.58 7.33
CA ALA A 231 -22.40 -13.46 7.01
C ALA A 231 -22.91 -14.64 6.15
N ILE A 232 -22.12 -15.10 5.16
CA ILE A 232 -22.41 -16.26 4.31
C ILE A 232 -22.47 -17.53 5.17
N ALA A 233 -21.49 -17.71 6.07
CA ALA A 233 -21.43 -18.88 6.96
C ALA A 233 -22.59 -18.92 7.95
N ALA A 234 -22.97 -17.77 8.55
CA ALA A 234 -24.09 -17.65 9.47
C ALA A 234 -25.43 -18.08 8.84
N ARG A 235 -25.55 -18.01 7.50
CA ARG A 235 -26.75 -18.45 6.77
C ARG A 235 -26.62 -19.84 6.14
N ASN A 236 -25.55 -20.59 6.44
CA ASN A 236 -25.27 -21.91 5.83
C ASN A 236 -25.18 -21.87 4.30
N LEU A 237 -24.61 -20.80 3.74
CA LEU A 237 -24.44 -20.57 2.32
C LEU A 237 -22.98 -20.73 1.83
N THR A 238 -22.06 -21.17 2.70
CA THR A 238 -20.68 -21.49 2.33
C THR A 238 -20.67 -22.53 1.19
N GLY A 239 -19.89 -22.26 0.14
CA GLY A 239 -19.85 -23.06 -1.08
C GLY A 239 -21.06 -22.93 -2.03
N LYS A 240 -22.09 -22.14 -1.68
CA LYS A 240 -23.23 -21.82 -2.53
C LYS A 240 -23.12 -20.45 -3.20
N ILE A 241 -22.38 -19.55 -2.58
CA ILE A 241 -22.09 -18.20 -3.05
C ILE A 241 -20.59 -18.12 -3.26
N VAL A 242 -20.17 -17.77 -4.48
CA VAL A 242 -18.76 -17.53 -4.81
C VAL A 242 -18.31 -16.21 -4.18
N LEU A 243 -17.31 -16.28 -3.32
CA LEU A 243 -16.74 -15.11 -2.65
C LEU A 243 -15.30 -14.90 -3.10
N VAL A 244 -15.01 -13.70 -3.62
CA VAL A 244 -13.66 -13.29 -4.00
C VAL A 244 -13.26 -12.06 -3.20
N GLY A 245 -12.07 -12.11 -2.58
CA GLY A 245 -11.45 -11.01 -1.85
C GLY A 245 -10.34 -10.32 -2.64
N PHE A 246 -9.64 -9.40 -1.96
CA PHE A 246 -8.49 -8.69 -2.50
C PHE A 246 -7.49 -8.44 -1.37
N ASP A 247 -6.17 -8.38 -1.65
CA ASP A 247 -4.99 -8.18 -0.83
C ASP A 247 -4.20 -9.46 -0.53
N ALA A 248 -4.86 -10.60 -0.35
CA ALA A 248 -4.29 -11.91 0.03
C ALA A 248 -3.51 -11.86 1.37
N GLY A 249 -4.14 -11.29 2.40
CA GLY A 249 -3.69 -11.43 3.77
C GLY A 249 -3.79 -12.90 4.24
N ARG A 250 -3.03 -13.27 5.26
CA ARG A 250 -2.92 -14.67 5.70
C ARG A 250 -4.25 -15.31 6.09
N GLU A 251 -5.16 -14.53 6.71
CA GLU A 251 -6.48 -15.03 7.10
C GLU A 251 -7.34 -15.34 5.87
N ALA A 252 -7.32 -14.45 4.85
CA ALA A 252 -8.05 -14.65 3.60
C ALA A 252 -7.48 -15.83 2.80
N VAL A 253 -6.14 -15.97 2.71
CA VAL A 253 -5.51 -17.12 2.06
C VAL A 253 -5.85 -18.44 2.76
N ARG A 254 -5.87 -18.48 4.10
CA ARG A 254 -6.34 -19.64 4.86
C ARG A 254 -7.82 -19.94 4.58
N ALA A 255 -8.66 -18.91 4.50
CA ALA A 255 -10.06 -19.07 4.15
C ALA A 255 -10.25 -19.69 2.76
N VAL A 256 -9.37 -19.35 1.80
CA VAL A 256 -9.35 -19.97 0.46
C VAL A 256 -8.94 -21.45 0.56
N LEU A 257 -7.88 -21.80 1.30
CA LEU A 257 -7.46 -23.19 1.52
C LEU A 257 -8.56 -24.04 2.16
N ASP A 258 -9.26 -23.48 3.14
CA ASP A 258 -10.33 -24.14 3.87
C ASP A 258 -11.65 -24.24 3.05
N GLY A 259 -11.72 -23.60 1.88
CA GLY A 259 -12.93 -23.57 1.03
C GLY A 259 -14.04 -22.69 1.59
N ARG A 260 -13.71 -21.74 2.47
CA ARG A 260 -14.65 -20.73 3.01
C ARG A 260 -14.72 -19.46 2.13
N MET A 261 -13.69 -19.24 1.31
CA MET A 261 -13.58 -18.23 0.27
C MET A 261 -13.08 -18.92 -1.00
N ASP A 262 -13.50 -18.48 -2.17
CA ASP A 262 -13.18 -19.18 -3.43
C ASP A 262 -11.85 -18.70 -4.04
N ALA A 263 -11.56 -17.41 -3.95
CA ALA A 263 -10.32 -16.82 -4.43
C ALA A 263 -10.03 -15.48 -3.73
N VAL A 264 -8.79 -15.03 -3.83
CA VAL A 264 -8.39 -13.67 -3.44
C VAL A 264 -7.34 -13.14 -4.40
N VAL A 265 -7.49 -11.89 -4.82
CA VAL A 265 -6.49 -11.21 -5.65
C VAL A 265 -5.35 -10.76 -4.76
N ALA A 266 -4.13 -11.19 -5.09
CA ALA A 266 -2.95 -10.89 -4.29
C ALA A 266 -2.34 -9.55 -4.65
N GLN A 267 -1.92 -8.83 -3.60
CA GLN A 267 -0.91 -7.79 -3.62
C GLN A 267 0.32 -8.28 -2.83
N PHE A 268 1.42 -7.57 -2.95
CA PHE A 268 2.66 -7.90 -2.23
C PHE A 268 3.09 -6.69 -1.38
N PRO A 269 2.37 -6.41 -0.27
CA PRO A 269 2.53 -5.16 0.48
C PRO A 269 3.94 -4.96 1.04
N GLU A 270 4.67 -6.01 1.43
CA GLU A 270 6.07 -5.89 1.86
C GLU A 270 6.94 -5.35 0.72
N ARG A 271 6.74 -5.84 -0.51
CA ARG A 271 7.49 -5.37 -1.68
C ARG A 271 7.10 -3.93 -2.04
N ILE A 272 5.82 -3.56 -1.87
CA ILE A 272 5.38 -2.16 -2.04
C ILE A 272 6.12 -1.27 -1.04
N GLY A 273 6.13 -1.63 0.25
CA GLY A 273 6.80 -0.87 1.30
C GLY A 273 8.31 -0.76 1.10
N GLU A 274 8.97 -1.88 0.76
CA GLU A 274 10.39 -1.92 0.48
C GLU A 274 10.76 -0.99 -0.69
N ARG A 275 10.06 -1.14 -1.83
CA ARG A 275 10.32 -0.33 -3.02
C ARG A 275 9.98 1.14 -2.79
N ALA A 276 8.92 1.45 -2.05
CA ALA A 276 8.57 2.82 -1.71
C ALA A 276 9.71 3.53 -0.97
N ILE A 277 10.34 2.88 0.01
CA ILE A 277 11.45 3.50 0.74
C ILE A 277 12.71 3.58 -0.11
N GLN A 278 13.01 2.58 -0.95
CA GLN A 278 14.14 2.64 -1.87
C GLN A 278 14.01 3.82 -2.85
N GLU A 279 12.83 4.03 -3.44
CA GLU A 279 12.58 5.15 -4.35
C GLU A 279 12.53 6.51 -3.60
N ALA A 280 12.00 6.55 -2.37
CA ALA A 280 12.01 7.76 -1.55
C ALA A 280 13.45 8.19 -1.17
N ILE A 281 14.35 7.23 -0.92
CA ILE A 281 15.78 7.51 -0.70
C ILE A 281 16.42 8.14 -1.95
N LYS A 282 16.13 7.60 -3.14
CA LYS A 282 16.61 8.17 -4.41
C LYS A 282 16.09 9.61 -4.58
N ALA A 283 14.79 9.83 -4.34
CA ALA A 283 14.16 11.14 -4.43
C ALA A 283 14.81 12.15 -3.46
N ALA A 284 15.04 11.75 -2.19
CA ALA A 284 15.71 12.57 -1.18
C ALA A 284 17.15 12.96 -1.56
N ARG A 285 17.81 12.13 -2.37
CA ARG A 285 19.18 12.37 -2.89
C ARG A 285 19.19 13.12 -4.23
N GLY A 286 18.03 13.49 -4.78
CA GLY A 286 17.92 14.09 -6.10
C GLY A 286 18.29 13.14 -7.25
N GLN A 287 18.24 11.83 -7.01
CA GLN A 287 18.51 10.80 -8.01
C GLN A 287 17.25 10.50 -8.83
N PRO A 288 17.38 9.96 -10.06
CA PRO A 288 16.23 9.56 -10.86
C PRO A 288 15.36 8.51 -10.17
N VAL A 289 14.05 8.73 -10.18
CA VAL A 289 13.01 7.85 -9.65
C VAL A 289 12.18 7.29 -10.80
N GLU A 290 11.84 6.01 -10.74
CA GLU A 290 10.94 5.39 -11.71
C GLU A 290 9.54 6.03 -11.63
N LYS A 291 8.95 6.34 -12.79
CA LYS A 291 7.61 6.99 -12.83
C LYS A 291 6.51 6.08 -12.30
N PHE A 292 6.62 4.77 -12.59
CA PHE A 292 5.74 3.74 -12.06
C PHE A 292 6.55 2.45 -11.80
N VAL A 293 6.56 2.03 -10.56
CA VAL A 293 7.12 0.75 -10.11
C VAL A 293 5.96 -0.20 -9.91
N ASP A 294 5.68 -1.03 -10.91
CA ASP A 294 4.67 -2.08 -10.81
C ASP A 294 5.19 -3.25 -9.99
N ILE A 295 4.54 -3.53 -8.88
CA ILE A 295 4.87 -4.67 -8.00
C ILE A 295 4.26 -5.96 -8.51
N GLY A 296 3.27 -5.86 -9.40
CA GLY A 296 2.51 -6.98 -9.92
C GLY A 296 1.36 -7.42 -9.01
N THR A 297 0.47 -8.21 -9.60
CA THR A 297 -0.69 -8.80 -8.91
C THR A 297 -0.90 -10.23 -9.37
N GLY A 298 -1.65 -11.03 -8.62
CA GLY A 298 -1.92 -12.42 -8.95
C GLY A 298 -3.25 -12.89 -8.36
N LEU A 299 -3.74 -14.04 -8.81
CA LEU A 299 -4.93 -14.66 -8.25
C LEU A 299 -4.54 -15.86 -7.39
N VAL A 300 -4.96 -15.85 -6.15
CA VAL A 300 -4.82 -16.97 -5.21
C VAL A 300 -6.11 -17.77 -5.24
N THR A 301 -5.98 -19.03 -5.54
CA THR A 301 -7.05 -20.04 -5.51
C THR A 301 -6.61 -21.18 -4.58
N ARG A 302 -7.48 -22.16 -4.35
CA ARG A 302 -7.16 -23.32 -3.51
C ARG A 302 -5.92 -24.08 -3.99
N GLU A 303 -5.64 -24.05 -5.29
CA GLU A 303 -4.54 -24.80 -5.92
C GLU A 303 -3.17 -24.24 -5.54
N ASN A 304 -3.04 -22.90 -5.42
CA ASN A 304 -1.78 -22.21 -5.17
C ASN A 304 -1.70 -21.48 -3.82
N ALA A 305 -2.77 -21.48 -3.02
CA ALA A 305 -2.82 -20.72 -1.77
C ALA A 305 -1.70 -21.09 -0.77
N HIS A 306 -1.21 -22.35 -0.80
CA HIS A 306 -0.12 -22.79 0.06
C HIS A 306 1.20 -22.03 -0.19
N GLU A 307 1.39 -21.47 -1.40
CA GLU A 307 2.58 -20.69 -1.75
C GLU A 307 2.60 -19.31 -1.06
N PHE A 308 1.42 -18.78 -0.74
CA PHE A 308 1.23 -17.47 -0.13
C PHE A 308 1.24 -17.47 1.42
N LEU A 309 1.34 -18.65 2.04
CA LEU A 309 1.42 -18.81 3.50
C LEU A 309 2.85 -19.07 4.02
N ARG A 310 3.82 -19.18 3.12
CA ARG A 310 5.24 -19.41 3.43
C ARG A 310 5.93 -18.19 4.04
#